data_5623b3c711b4bffdd2b0133871faf0d6
#
_entry.id   5623b3c711b4bffdd2b0133871faf0d6
#
_cell.length_a   1.000
_cell.length_b   1.000
_cell.length_c   1.000
_cell.angle_alpha   90.00
_cell.angle_beta   90.00
_cell.angle_gamma   90.00
#
_symmetry.space_group_name_H-M   'P 1'
#
loop_
_entity.id
_entity.type
_entity.pdbx_description
1 polymer ?
#
loop_
_entity_poly.entity_id
_entity_poly.type
_entity_poly.pdbx_seq_one_letter_code
_entity_poly.pdbx_strand_id
1 'polypeptide(L)'
;MSIDGGAVQAVVSPRAWTDGHEAVAMPAAVCLGLLRQAARIHRAGLKSYGLLIAEPGAAGYPFTATGVVFFDPRKNRRNDPGYRAAFHAQGDYFRQFDDAGFVADPGELLAACRAIEDSGQEIVAPFHTHRRQPANFSLIDYRLHNPAFAWHLIISLADPRRPVLQPFAVAKDPDDFGISDRDAGQGSELAYPGPEVRPLALVAHGSRRALRRLTTTLHPLDPADPRRPATPQPMPG
;
A
#
# COMPACT_ATOMS: atom_id res chain seq x y z
N MET A 1 -26.27 -9.13 30.70
CA MET A 1 -26.67 -8.62 29.38
C MET A 1 -25.38 -8.30 28.63
N SER A 2 -24.84 -9.29 27.92
CA SER A 2 -23.59 -9.15 27.16
C SER A 2 -23.94 -8.55 25.82
N ILE A 3 -23.50 -7.31 25.57
CA ILE A 3 -23.59 -6.73 24.25
C ILE A 3 -22.40 -7.28 23.46
N ASP A 4 -22.66 -8.33 22.72
CA ASP A 4 -21.73 -8.89 21.76
C ASP A 4 -21.53 -7.85 20.67
N GLY A 5 -20.47 -7.04 20.84
CA GLY A 5 -20.09 -6.00 19.91
C GLY A 5 -19.43 -6.61 18.68
N GLY A 6 -20.21 -7.28 17.83
CA GLY A 6 -19.71 -7.82 16.57
C GLY A 6 -18.90 -6.75 15.82
N ALA A 7 -17.67 -7.05 15.48
CA ALA A 7 -16.79 -6.12 14.79
C ALA A 7 -17.44 -5.72 13.46
N VAL A 8 -17.73 -4.44 13.30
CA VAL A 8 -18.28 -3.90 12.05
C VAL A 8 -17.14 -3.87 11.03
N GLN A 9 -17.43 -4.30 9.80
CA GLN A 9 -16.46 -4.36 8.71
C GLN A 9 -16.99 -3.60 7.47
N ALA A 10 -16.09 -3.10 6.65
CA ALA A 10 -16.42 -2.50 5.37
C ALA A 10 -15.29 -2.74 4.35
N VAL A 11 -15.64 -3.09 3.12
CA VAL A 11 -14.68 -3.11 2.00
C VAL A 11 -14.43 -1.67 1.56
N VAL A 12 -13.16 -1.27 1.52
CA VAL A 12 -12.76 0.12 1.31
C VAL A 12 -11.82 0.33 0.11
N SER A 13 -11.32 -0.74 -0.51
CA SER A 13 -10.54 -0.64 -1.75
C SER A 13 -11.45 -0.55 -2.98
N PRO A 14 -11.05 0.20 -4.03
CA PRO A 14 -11.87 0.37 -5.23
C PRO A 14 -11.92 -0.88 -6.10
N ARG A 15 -10.96 -1.79 -5.96
CA ARG A 15 -10.91 -3.05 -6.69
C ARG A 15 -10.93 -4.19 -5.69
N ALA A 16 -11.87 -5.11 -5.88
CA ALA A 16 -11.91 -6.37 -5.18
C ALA A 16 -11.74 -7.47 -6.21
N TRP A 17 -11.01 -8.52 -5.86
CA TRP A 17 -10.98 -9.72 -6.68
C TRP A 17 -12.37 -10.37 -6.67
N THR A 18 -12.92 -10.69 -7.85
CA THR A 18 -14.30 -11.15 -8.00
C THR A 18 -14.56 -12.54 -7.40
N ASP A 19 -13.51 -13.31 -7.16
CA ASP A 19 -13.63 -14.68 -6.66
C ASP A 19 -13.69 -14.77 -5.12
N GLY A 20 -13.78 -13.63 -4.43
CA GLY A 20 -14.25 -13.52 -3.05
C GLY A 20 -13.31 -14.02 -1.94
N HIS A 21 -12.15 -14.57 -2.25
CA HIS A 21 -11.37 -15.34 -1.27
C HIS A 21 -10.11 -14.65 -0.75
N GLU A 22 -9.62 -13.60 -1.40
CA GLU A 22 -8.39 -12.94 -0.96
C GLU A 22 -8.62 -11.49 -0.54
N ALA A 23 -8.43 -11.22 0.72
CA ALA A 23 -8.58 -9.90 1.30
C ALA A 23 -7.47 -9.60 2.30
N VAL A 24 -7.23 -8.30 2.51
CA VAL A 24 -6.40 -7.80 3.60
C VAL A 24 -7.30 -7.19 4.66
N ALA A 25 -7.17 -7.62 5.91
CA ALA A 25 -7.89 -7.06 7.04
C ALA A 25 -7.04 -6.00 7.74
N MET A 26 -7.59 -4.81 7.97
CA MET A 26 -6.92 -3.73 8.71
C MET A 26 -7.89 -3.00 9.63
N PRO A 27 -7.47 -2.60 10.86
CA PRO A 27 -8.27 -1.71 11.68
C PRO A 27 -8.50 -0.36 10.98
N ALA A 28 -9.73 0.13 10.96
CA ALA A 28 -10.07 1.43 10.37
C ALA A 28 -9.26 2.60 10.98
N ALA A 29 -8.88 2.49 12.25
CA ALA A 29 -8.01 3.45 12.92
C ALA A 29 -6.61 3.49 12.32
N VAL A 30 -6.04 2.32 11.95
CA VAL A 30 -4.75 2.19 11.29
C VAL A 30 -4.81 2.79 9.89
N CYS A 31 -5.83 2.44 9.10
CA CYS A 31 -6.06 3.05 7.77
C CYS A 31 -6.14 4.58 7.84
N LEU A 32 -6.89 5.13 8.80
CA LEU A 32 -6.99 6.58 9.02
C LEU A 32 -5.67 7.22 9.45
N GLY A 33 -4.89 6.54 10.29
CA GLY A 33 -3.55 6.97 10.72
C GLY A 33 -2.60 7.04 9.52
N LEU A 34 -2.58 5.97 8.73
CA LEU A 34 -1.79 5.83 7.50
C LEU A 34 -2.12 6.95 6.51
N LEU A 35 -3.40 7.18 6.21
CA LEU A 35 -3.84 8.25 5.30
C LEU A 35 -3.46 9.64 5.79
N ARG A 36 -3.64 9.93 7.08
CA ARG A 36 -3.28 11.24 7.66
C ARG A 36 -1.78 11.52 7.54
N GLN A 37 -0.95 10.54 7.87
CA GLN A 37 0.51 10.69 7.79
C GLN A 37 0.96 10.79 6.33
N ALA A 38 0.44 9.94 5.44
CA ALA A 38 0.74 9.99 4.01
C ALA A 38 0.34 11.34 3.40
N ALA A 39 -0.84 11.87 3.73
CA ALA A 39 -1.29 13.18 3.27
C ALA A 39 -0.42 14.34 3.82
N ARG A 40 0.08 14.24 5.05
CA ARG A 40 1.02 15.22 5.62
C ARG A 40 2.34 15.25 4.84
N ILE A 41 2.91 14.07 4.57
CA ILE A 41 4.16 13.93 3.81
C ILE A 41 3.95 14.39 2.36
N HIS A 42 2.82 14.05 1.75
CA HIS A 42 2.46 14.49 0.40
C HIS A 42 2.40 16.02 0.26
N ARG A 43 1.80 16.73 1.25
CA ARG A 43 1.78 18.21 1.27
C ARG A 43 3.16 18.83 1.38
N ALA A 44 4.13 18.13 1.99
CA ALA A 44 5.52 18.54 2.02
C ALA A 44 6.29 18.25 0.72
N GLY A 45 5.60 17.77 -0.33
CA GLY A 45 6.22 17.45 -1.61
C GLY A 45 6.94 16.09 -1.65
N LEU A 46 6.79 15.25 -0.62
CA LEU A 46 7.54 14.02 -0.44
C LEU A 46 6.67 12.78 -0.67
N LYS A 47 7.32 11.65 -0.99
CA LYS A 47 6.71 10.32 -1.12
C LYS A 47 6.77 9.59 0.23
N SER A 48 5.67 8.97 0.64
CA SER A 48 5.65 8.09 1.81
C SER A 48 5.93 6.66 1.41
N TYR A 49 6.66 5.93 2.25
CA TYR A 49 6.87 4.50 2.15
C TYR A 49 7.21 3.94 3.54
N GLY A 50 7.11 2.63 3.69
CA GLY A 50 7.37 1.98 4.97
C GLY A 50 6.86 0.55 5.00
N LEU A 51 6.61 0.07 6.21
CA LEU A 51 6.26 -1.31 6.50
C LEU A 51 4.90 -1.38 7.22
N LEU A 52 4.13 -2.38 6.87
CA LEU A 52 2.94 -2.82 7.61
C LEU A 52 3.34 -3.95 8.52
N ILE A 53 2.83 -3.92 9.74
CA ILE A 53 3.18 -4.87 10.80
C ILE A 53 1.93 -5.49 11.40
N ALA A 54 2.09 -6.68 11.97
CA ALA A 54 1.02 -7.40 12.66
C ALA A 54 1.59 -8.26 13.80
N GLU A 55 0.70 -8.94 14.52
CA GLU A 55 1.07 -9.96 15.48
C GLU A 55 1.76 -11.14 14.77
N PRO A 56 2.64 -11.90 15.46
CA PRO A 56 3.33 -13.03 14.88
C PRO A 56 2.40 -14.09 14.30
N GLY A 57 2.75 -14.63 13.14
CA GLY A 57 1.95 -15.63 12.42
C GLY A 57 0.92 -15.03 11.46
N ALA A 58 0.84 -13.70 11.34
CA ALA A 58 -0.11 -13.02 10.48
C ALA A 58 0.42 -12.78 9.04
N ALA A 59 1.66 -13.16 8.72
CA ALA A 59 2.25 -12.97 7.40
C ALA A 59 1.57 -13.81 6.29
N GLY A 60 0.96 -14.94 6.70
CA GLY A 60 0.19 -15.79 5.79
C GLY A 60 -1.25 -15.33 5.59
N TYR A 61 -1.98 -16.07 4.76
CA TYR A 61 -3.41 -15.84 4.56
C TYR A 61 -4.23 -16.33 5.79
N PRO A 62 -5.26 -15.61 6.24
CA PRO A 62 -5.76 -14.31 5.72
C PRO A 62 -4.82 -13.14 6.06
N PHE A 63 -4.49 -12.35 5.04
CA PHE A 63 -3.56 -11.23 5.22
C PHE A 63 -4.12 -10.21 6.20
N THR A 64 -3.29 -9.80 7.15
CA THR A 64 -3.69 -8.85 8.21
C THR A 64 -2.58 -7.84 8.44
N ALA A 65 -2.94 -6.58 8.72
CA ALA A 65 -2.02 -5.59 9.23
C ALA A 65 -2.66 -4.79 10.36
N THR A 66 -1.99 -4.70 11.50
CA THR A 66 -2.49 -4.04 12.71
C THR A 66 -1.74 -2.75 13.05
N GLY A 67 -0.61 -2.51 12.39
CA GLY A 67 0.22 -1.33 12.60
C GLY A 67 0.98 -0.90 11.35
N VAL A 68 1.69 0.23 11.45
CA VAL A 68 2.45 0.82 10.36
C VAL A 68 3.70 1.51 10.88
N VAL A 69 4.81 1.30 10.18
CA VAL A 69 6.09 1.99 10.39
C VAL A 69 6.41 2.79 9.14
N PHE A 70 6.55 4.11 9.29
CA PHE A 70 6.96 5.00 8.21
C PHE A 70 8.47 5.19 8.22
N PHE A 71 9.08 5.19 7.05
CA PHE A 71 10.46 5.65 6.88
C PHE A 71 10.51 7.17 6.68
N ASP A 72 11.64 7.77 7.02
CA ASP A 72 11.86 9.19 6.76
C ASP A 72 12.00 9.41 5.24
N PRO A 73 11.08 10.12 4.61
CA PRO A 73 11.13 10.33 3.17
C PRO A 73 12.33 11.16 2.70
N ARG A 74 13.01 11.87 3.61
CA ARG A 74 14.24 12.62 3.31
C ARG A 74 15.47 11.74 3.20
N LYS A 75 15.40 10.51 3.74
CA LYS A 75 16.45 9.49 3.63
C LYS A 75 16.27 8.58 2.40
N ASN A 76 15.30 8.87 1.54
CA ASN A 76 15.11 8.14 0.30
C ASN A 76 16.36 8.23 -0.59
N ARG A 77 17.02 7.12 -0.79
CA ARG A 77 18.27 7.01 -1.56
C ARG A 77 18.08 6.94 -3.07
N ARG A 78 16.83 7.05 -3.54
CA ARG A 78 16.49 7.02 -4.97
C ARG A 78 17.36 7.98 -5.80
N ASN A 79 17.76 9.11 -5.23
CA ASN A 79 18.55 10.14 -5.89
C ASN A 79 20.08 10.01 -5.70
N ASP A 80 20.54 8.97 -5.00
CA ASP A 80 21.97 8.63 -4.99
C ASP A 80 22.42 8.26 -6.42
N PRO A 81 23.67 8.58 -6.83
CA PRO A 81 24.09 8.51 -8.23
C PRO A 81 23.79 7.19 -8.94
N GLY A 82 24.05 6.04 -8.29
CA GLY A 82 23.79 4.72 -8.87
C GLY A 82 22.31 4.43 -9.03
N TYR A 83 21.50 4.69 -8.00
CA TYR A 83 20.06 4.47 -8.07
C TYR A 83 19.38 5.44 -9.03
N ARG A 84 19.81 6.71 -9.06
CA ARG A 84 19.28 7.70 -10.01
C ARG A 84 19.46 7.25 -11.44
N ALA A 85 20.65 6.75 -11.82
CA ALA A 85 20.92 6.25 -13.15
C ALA A 85 19.99 5.08 -13.51
N ALA A 86 19.83 4.12 -12.61
CA ALA A 86 18.94 2.97 -12.79
C ALA A 86 17.47 3.40 -12.98
N PHE A 87 16.97 4.35 -12.17
CA PHE A 87 15.62 4.88 -12.34
C PHE A 87 15.46 5.67 -13.66
N HIS A 88 16.43 6.49 -14.03
CA HIS A 88 16.38 7.24 -15.28
C HIS A 88 16.35 6.34 -16.52
N ALA A 89 16.99 5.17 -16.45
CA ALA A 89 16.93 4.16 -17.51
C ALA A 89 15.53 3.56 -17.70
N GLN A 90 14.63 3.66 -16.70
CA GLN A 90 13.26 3.15 -16.78
C GLN A 90 12.32 4.03 -17.60
N GLY A 91 12.72 5.23 -18.01
CA GLY A 91 11.93 6.07 -18.90
C GLY A 91 11.79 7.53 -18.48
N ASP A 92 11.10 8.31 -19.31
CA ASP A 92 10.96 9.77 -19.15
C ASP A 92 10.27 10.18 -17.85
N TYR A 93 9.30 9.41 -17.39
CA TYR A 93 8.62 9.66 -16.12
C TYR A 93 9.60 9.77 -14.95
N PHE A 94 10.55 8.83 -14.87
CA PHE A 94 11.56 8.82 -13.80
C PHE A 94 12.65 9.89 -13.97
N ARG A 95 12.86 10.38 -15.20
CA ARG A 95 13.72 11.54 -15.48
C ARG A 95 13.04 12.85 -15.10
N GLN A 96 11.73 12.95 -15.34
CA GLN A 96 10.95 14.15 -15.06
C GLN A 96 10.62 14.31 -13.57
N PHE A 97 10.45 13.22 -12.85
CA PHE A 97 10.00 13.24 -11.46
C PHE A 97 11.01 12.57 -10.52
N ASP A 98 11.83 13.38 -9.86
CA ASP A 98 12.84 12.89 -8.90
C ASP A 98 12.27 12.19 -7.66
N ASP A 99 10.95 12.30 -7.42
CA ASP A 99 10.22 11.61 -6.37
C ASP A 99 9.53 10.32 -6.85
N ALA A 100 9.69 9.95 -8.12
CA ALA A 100 9.22 8.68 -8.64
C ALA A 100 10.17 7.55 -8.21
N GLY A 101 9.60 6.50 -7.62
CA GLY A 101 10.35 5.42 -6.99
C GLY A 101 10.83 5.75 -5.57
N PHE A 102 11.36 4.74 -4.91
CA PHE A 102 12.00 4.91 -3.59
C PHE A 102 13.05 3.81 -3.37
N VAL A 103 14.04 4.14 -2.56
CA VAL A 103 15.04 3.18 -2.06
C VAL A 103 15.22 3.49 -0.58
N ALA A 104 14.91 2.54 0.28
CA ALA A 104 15.06 2.71 1.72
C ALA A 104 16.53 2.88 2.12
N ASP A 105 16.79 3.74 3.10
CA ASP A 105 18.10 3.81 3.73
C ASP A 105 18.36 2.51 4.52
N PRO A 106 19.50 1.81 4.30
CA PRO A 106 19.77 0.53 4.95
C PRO A 106 19.85 0.62 6.47
N GLY A 107 20.38 1.71 7.00
CA GLY A 107 20.48 1.94 8.46
C GLY A 107 19.11 2.12 9.09
N GLU A 108 18.23 2.88 8.43
CA GLU A 108 16.86 3.08 8.88
C GLU A 108 16.04 1.78 8.78
N LEU A 109 16.19 1.03 7.67
CA LEU A 109 15.53 -0.26 7.50
C LEU A 109 15.95 -1.24 8.61
N LEU A 110 17.24 -1.38 8.87
CA LEU A 110 17.75 -2.27 9.91
C LEU A 110 17.24 -1.87 11.30
N ALA A 111 17.24 -0.56 11.61
CA ALA A 111 16.72 -0.06 12.89
C ALA A 111 15.23 -0.34 13.04
N ALA A 112 14.44 -0.18 11.97
CA ALA A 112 13.02 -0.48 11.96
C ALA A 112 12.77 -2.00 12.16
N CYS A 113 13.51 -2.86 11.45
CA CYS A 113 13.37 -4.31 11.60
C CYS A 113 13.65 -4.76 13.05
N ARG A 114 14.72 -4.26 13.68
CA ARG A 114 15.04 -4.58 15.08
C ARG A 114 13.94 -4.09 16.03
N ALA A 115 13.47 -2.86 15.86
CA ALA A 115 12.41 -2.32 16.73
C ALA A 115 11.10 -3.11 16.60
N ILE A 116 10.76 -3.60 15.41
CA ILE A 116 9.59 -4.44 15.17
C ILE A 116 9.77 -5.80 15.86
N GLU A 117 10.93 -6.44 15.69
CA GLU A 117 11.28 -7.70 16.35
C GLU A 117 11.24 -7.57 17.88
N ASP A 118 11.87 -6.53 18.43
CA ASP A 118 11.88 -6.24 19.87
C ASP A 118 10.48 -6.00 20.44
N SER A 119 9.54 -5.51 19.62
CA SER A 119 8.13 -5.34 20.02
C SER A 119 7.31 -6.62 19.94
N GLY A 120 7.90 -7.74 19.48
CA GLY A 120 7.22 -9.02 19.30
C GLY A 120 6.24 -9.02 18.11
N GLN A 121 6.41 -8.09 17.16
CA GLN A 121 5.60 -8.01 15.95
C GLN A 121 6.37 -8.53 14.73
N GLU A 122 5.66 -8.79 13.65
CA GLU A 122 6.27 -9.16 12.36
C GLU A 122 5.93 -8.18 11.24
N ILE A 123 6.83 -8.09 10.27
CA ILE A 123 6.59 -7.32 9.05
C ILE A 123 5.75 -8.19 8.10
N VAL A 124 4.58 -7.69 7.70
CA VAL A 124 3.65 -8.45 6.85
C VAL A 124 3.60 -7.95 5.41
N ALA A 125 3.90 -6.67 5.16
CA ALA A 125 3.96 -6.11 3.81
C ALA A 125 4.68 -4.76 3.79
N PRO A 126 5.24 -4.34 2.66
CA PRO A 126 5.60 -2.95 2.42
C PRO A 126 4.39 -2.12 1.95
N PHE A 127 4.51 -0.79 2.06
CA PHE A 127 3.61 0.15 1.42
C PHE A 127 4.36 1.33 0.83
N HIS A 128 3.77 1.98 -0.17
CA HIS A 128 4.22 3.28 -0.63
C HIS A 128 3.09 4.11 -1.24
N THR A 129 3.37 5.42 -1.44
CA THR A 129 2.40 6.33 -2.04
C THR A 129 2.72 6.62 -3.49
N HIS A 130 1.68 6.67 -4.32
CA HIS A 130 1.69 7.30 -5.62
C HIS A 130 1.22 8.76 -5.47
N ARG A 131 2.08 9.70 -5.77
CA ARG A 131 1.75 11.13 -5.64
C ARG A 131 0.94 11.67 -6.81
N ARG A 132 1.13 11.11 -8.01
CA ARG A 132 0.52 11.57 -9.27
C ARG A 132 -0.17 10.45 -10.04
N GLN A 133 0.13 9.21 -9.71
CA GLN A 133 -0.38 8.02 -10.37
C GLN A 133 -1.60 7.45 -9.64
N PRO A 134 -2.50 6.73 -10.33
CA PRO A 134 -3.55 5.96 -9.68
C PRO A 134 -2.96 4.88 -8.76
N ALA A 135 -3.81 4.22 -7.98
CA ALA A 135 -3.41 3.08 -7.17
C ALA A 135 -3.31 1.80 -8.02
N ASN A 136 -2.41 1.81 -9.00
CA ASN A 136 -2.00 0.65 -9.78
C ASN A 136 -0.69 0.09 -9.22
N PHE A 137 -0.43 -1.18 -9.45
CA PHE A 137 0.88 -1.79 -9.21
C PHE A 137 1.62 -1.79 -10.55
N SER A 138 2.66 -1.00 -10.66
CA SER A 138 3.41 -0.85 -11.91
C SER A 138 4.51 -1.92 -12.04
N LEU A 139 5.07 -2.05 -13.24
CA LEU A 139 6.18 -2.98 -13.48
C LEU A 139 7.40 -2.63 -12.61
N ILE A 140 7.68 -1.34 -12.39
CA ILE A 140 8.79 -0.94 -11.51
C ILE A 140 8.49 -1.27 -10.04
N ASP A 141 7.24 -1.16 -9.59
CA ASP A 141 6.86 -1.58 -8.25
C ASP A 141 7.07 -3.09 -8.08
N TYR A 142 6.74 -3.90 -9.11
CA TYR A 142 6.97 -5.34 -9.11
C TYR A 142 8.47 -5.68 -9.02
N ARG A 143 9.31 -5.01 -9.81
CA ARG A 143 10.76 -5.24 -9.78
C ARG A 143 11.40 -4.89 -8.45
N LEU A 144 10.93 -3.82 -7.81
CA LEU A 144 11.42 -3.37 -6.50
C LEU A 144 10.75 -4.10 -5.33
N HIS A 145 9.70 -4.88 -5.59
CA HIS A 145 9.03 -5.62 -4.54
C HIS A 145 9.93 -6.75 -4.00
N ASN A 146 10.10 -6.80 -2.67
CA ASN A 146 10.83 -7.87 -2.03
C ASN A 146 9.97 -9.16 -2.02
N PRO A 147 10.44 -10.26 -2.63
CA PRO A 147 9.71 -11.52 -2.73
C PRO A 147 9.38 -12.19 -1.39
N ALA A 148 10.01 -11.75 -0.29
CA ALA A 148 9.66 -12.21 1.05
C ALA A 148 8.22 -11.80 1.48
N PHE A 149 7.61 -10.83 0.78
CA PHE A 149 6.26 -10.35 1.09
C PHE A 149 5.24 -10.85 0.07
N ALA A 150 4.18 -11.50 0.54
CA ALA A 150 3.12 -12.01 -0.32
C ALA A 150 2.18 -10.90 -0.83
N TRP A 151 2.23 -9.69 -0.27
CA TRP A 151 1.37 -8.58 -0.67
C TRP A 151 2.01 -7.20 -0.43
N HIS A 152 1.42 -6.17 -1.02
CA HIS A 152 1.88 -4.78 -0.98
C HIS A 152 0.70 -3.82 -0.96
N LEU A 153 0.79 -2.72 -0.23
CA LEU A 153 -0.25 -1.69 -0.21
C LEU A 153 0.19 -0.45 -0.99
N ILE A 154 -0.59 -0.08 -2.01
CA ILE A 154 -0.43 1.19 -2.73
C ILE A 154 -1.42 2.21 -2.18
N ILE A 155 -0.93 3.43 -1.92
CA ILE A 155 -1.75 4.57 -1.52
C ILE A 155 -1.67 5.62 -2.62
N SER A 156 -2.75 5.82 -3.37
CA SER A 156 -2.77 6.94 -4.33
C SER A 156 -3.24 8.23 -3.67
N LEU A 157 -2.45 9.27 -3.83
CA LEU A 157 -2.74 10.66 -3.48
C LEU A 157 -2.73 11.55 -4.74
N ALA A 158 -2.96 10.98 -5.92
CA ALA A 158 -3.10 11.72 -7.18
C ALA A 158 -4.22 12.76 -7.09
N ASP A 159 -5.31 12.41 -6.41
CA ASP A 159 -6.28 13.36 -5.88
C ASP A 159 -6.27 13.26 -4.33
N PRO A 160 -5.63 14.20 -3.62
CA PRO A 160 -5.56 14.16 -2.15
C PRO A 160 -6.91 14.30 -1.46
N ARG A 161 -7.96 14.75 -2.17
CA ARG A 161 -9.33 14.81 -1.66
C ARG A 161 -10.04 13.46 -1.75
N ARG A 162 -9.53 12.57 -2.60
CA ARG A 162 -10.05 11.22 -2.84
C ARG A 162 -8.91 10.19 -2.80
N PRO A 163 -8.24 10.03 -1.66
CA PRO A 163 -7.15 9.07 -1.54
C PRO A 163 -7.67 7.65 -1.77
N VAL A 164 -6.82 6.80 -2.31
CA VAL A 164 -7.14 5.41 -2.57
C VAL A 164 -6.17 4.51 -1.81
N LEU A 165 -6.69 3.50 -1.14
CA LEU A 165 -5.94 2.39 -0.55
C LEU A 165 -6.21 1.14 -1.38
N GLN A 166 -5.18 0.57 -2.00
CA GLN A 166 -5.32 -0.63 -2.82
C GLN A 166 -4.21 -1.62 -2.51
N PRO A 167 -4.50 -2.71 -1.81
CA PRO A 167 -3.57 -3.81 -1.65
C PRO A 167 -3.54 -4.69 -2.90
N PHE A 168 -2.37 -5.32 -3.11
CA PHE A 168 -2.12 -6.27 -4.19
C PHE A 168 -1.44 -7.51 -3.62
N ALA A 169 -1.89 -8.69 -4.00
CA ALA A 169 -1.09 -9.90 -3.88
C ALA A 169 0.02 -9.86 -4.92
N VAL A 170 1.21 -10.28 -4.54
CA VAL A 170 2.38 -10.30 -5.42
C VAL A 170 3.04 -11.66 -5.30
N ALA A 171 2.99 -12.44 -6.37
CA ALA A 171 3.74 -13.68 -6.52
C ALA A 171 5.03 -13.35 -7.29
N LYS A 172 6.18 -13.43 -6.63
CA LYS A 172 7.47 -13.08 -7.23
C LYS A 172 8.51 -14.11 -6.93
N ASP A 173 9.27 -14.48 -7.97
CA ASP A 173 10.42 -15.34 -7.81
C ASP A 173 11.51 -14.62 -6.99
N PRO A 174 12.10 -15.27 -5.96
CA PRO A 174 13.21 -14.70 -5.20
C PRO A 174 14.39 -14.24 -6.06
N ASP A 175 14.63 -14.89 -7.20
CA ASP A 175 15.73 -14.56 -8.09
C ASP A 175 15.45 -13.35 -9.00
N ASP A 176 14.19 -12.89 -9.07
CA ASP A 176 13.77 -11.74 -9.89
C ASP A 176 13.72 -10.43 -9.08
N PHE A 177 14.79 -10.12 -8.34
CA PHE A 177 14.86 -8.92 -7.51
C PHE A 177 15.80 -7.87 -8.11
N GLY A 178 15.27 -6.65 -8.27
CA GLY A 178 16.03 -5.47 -8.66
C GLY A 178 15.60 -4.84 -9.98
N ILE A 179 16.18 -3.68 -10.28
CA ILE A 179 15.99 -2.96 -11.53
C ILE A 179 17.09 -3.44 -12.49
N SER A 180 16.70 -4.12 -13.58
CA SER A 180 17.64 -4.55 -14.61
C SER A 180 17.65 -3.56 -15.79
N ASP A 181 18.81 -3.42 -16.45
CA ASP A 181 18.96 -2.62 -17.67
C ASP A 181 18.16 -3.21 -18.86
N ARG A 182 17.77 -4.49 -18.78
CA ARG A 182 17.01 -5.18 -19.85
C ARG A 182 15.66 -4.54 -20.15
N ASP A 183 15.16 -3.77 -19.23
CA ASP A 183 13.80 -3.22 -19.25
C ASP A 183 13.78 -1.69 -19.38
N ALA A 184 14.95 -1.11 -19.65
CA ALA A 184 15.10 0.33 -19.82
C ALA A 184 14.21 0.84 -20.96
N GLY A 185 13.52 1.95 -20.70
CA GLY A 185 12.72 2.65 -21.72
C GLY A 185 11.32 2.10 -21.99
N GLN A 186 10.80 1.17 -21.21
CA GLN A 186 9.50 0.52 -21.46
C GLN A 186 8.29 1.21 -20.81
N GLY A 187 8.40 2.43 -20.31
CA GLY A 187 7.27 3.10 -19.63
C GLY A 187 6.77 2.30 -18.42
N SER A 188 7.70 1.77 -17.66
CA SER A 188 7.44 0.78 -16.60
C SER A 188 6.55 1.29 -15.45
N GLU A 189 6.38 2.59 -15.34
CA GLU A 189 5.50 3.23 -14.34
C GLU A 189 4.00 2.98 -14.58
N LEU A 190 3.63 2.65 -15.82
CA LEU A 190 2.24 2.37 -16.22
C LEU A 190 2.03 0.92 -16.63
N ALA A 191 3.12 0.21 -16.97
CA ALA A 191 3.02 -1.18 -17.41
C ALA A 191 2.49 -2.06 -16.26
N TYR A 192 1.49 -2.90 -16.57
CA TYR A 192 1.00 -3.91 -15.63
C TYR A 192 1.95 -5.11 -15.63
N PRO A 193 2.38 -5.61 -14.47
CA PRO A 193 3.39 -6.67 -14.39
C PRO A 193 2.92 -8.06 -14.80
N GLY A 194 1.62 -8.25 -15.04
CA GLY A 194 1.07 -9.55 -15.45
C GLY A 194 0.24 -10.23 -14.35
N PRO A 195 -0.06 -11.53 -14.52
CA PRO A 195 -0.94 -12.29 -13.63
C PRO A 195 -0.36 -12.54 -12.23
N GLU A 196 0.94 -12.31 -12.05
CA GLU A 196 1.65 -12.43 -10.78
C GLU A 196 1.21 -11.37 -9.76
N VAL A 197 0.56 -10.29 -10.22
CA VAL A 197 0.05 -9.22 -9.38
C VAL A 197 -1.46 -9.13 -9.50
N ARG A 198 -2.16 -9.28 -8.38
CA ARG A 198 -3.62 -9.27 -8.33
C ARG A 198 -4.12 -8.27 -7.30
N PRO A 199 -5.11 -7.42 -7.61
CA PRO A 199 -5.72 -6.54 -6.63
C PRO A 199 -6.47 -7.35 -5.57
N LEU A 200 -6.29 -7.00 -4.30
CA LEU A 200 -6.97 -7.59 -3.15
C LEU A 200 -8.08 -6.66 -2.65
N ALA A 201 -9.09 -7.21 -2.00
CA ALA A 201 -10.02 -6.43 -1.21
C ALA A 201 -9.32 -5.93 0.07
N LEU A 202 -9.53 -4.67 0.43
CA LEU A 202 -9.17 -4.16 1.76
C LEU A 202 -10.42 -4.11 2.63
N VAL A 203 -10.46 -4.96 3.65
CA VAL A 203 -11.55 -5.04 4.62
C VAL A 203 -11.14 -4.28 5.87
N ALA A 204 -11.71 -3.11 6.07
CA ALA A 204 -11.51 -2.34 7.29
C ALA A 204 -12.51 -2.77 8.37
N HIS A 205 -12.02 -2.92 9.59
CA HIS A 205 -12.84 -3.30 10.74
C HIS A 205 -12.66 -2.33 11.92
N GLY A 206 -13.62 -2.33 12.86
CA GLY A 206 -13.54 -1.49 14.06
C GLY A 206 -14.86 -0.79 14.41
N SER A 207 -14.78 0.32 15.16
CA SER A 207 -15.97 1.02 15.58
C SER A 207 -16.70 1.65 14.38
N ARG A 208 -18.05 1.73 14.48
CA ARG A 208 -18.88 2.39 13.45
C ARG A 208 -18.43 3.81 13.14
N ARG A 209 -17.96 4.56 14.16
CA ARG A 209 -17.44 5.93 13.97
C ARG A 209 -16.16 5.93 13.12
N ALA A 210 -15.22 5.02 13.39
CA ALA A 210 -13.97 4.92 12.64
C ALA A 210 -14.24 4.49 11.19
N LEU A 211 -15.09 3.49 10.97
CA LEU A 211 -15.47 3.03 9.64
C LEU A 211 -16.15 4.12 8.82
N ARG A 212 -17.16 4.81 9.42
CA ARG A 212 -17.83 5.93 8.73
C ARG A 212 -16.84 7.01 8.33
N ARG A 213 -15.91 7.38 9.24
CA ARG A 213 -14.88 8.38 8.94
C ARG A 213 -13.96 7.91 7.82
N LEU A 214 -13.52 6.66 7.84
CA LEU A 214 -12.67 6.10 6.79
C LEU A 214 -13.39 6.11 5.44
N THR A 215 -14.62 5.61 5.37
CA THR A 215 -15.42 5.59 4.15
C THR A 215 -15.63 7.02 3.61
N THR A 216 -15.95 7.99 4.47
CA THR A 216 -16.09 9.39 4.05
C THR A 216 -14.77 9.98 3.54
N THR A 217 -13.62 9.55 4.08
CA THR A 217 -12.30 10.01 3.63
C THR A 217 -11.94 9.45 2.25
N LEU A 218 -12.19 8.16 2.03
CA LEU A 218 -11.85 7.47 0.78
C LEU A 218 -12.87 7.76 -0.34
N HIS A 219 -14.13 7.92 0.04
CA HIS A 219 -15.25 8.18 -0.86
C HIS A 219 -16.04 9.40 -0.34
N PRO A 220 -15.55 10.63 -0.53
CA PRO A 220 -16.31 11.80 -0.14
C PRO A 220 -17.68 11.73 -0.81
N LEU A 221 -18.73 11.97 -0.02
CA LEU A 221 -20.13 11.79 -0.38
C LEU A 221 -20.48 12.69 -1.58
N ASP A 222 -20.34 12.17 -2.78
CA ASP A 222 -21.08 12.60 -3.94
C ASP A 222 -22.23 11.61 -4.11
N PRO A 223 -23.49 12.03 -3.91
CA PRO A 223 -24.65 11.15 -4.08
C PRO A 223 -24.76 10.56 -5.51
N ALA A 224 -24.13 11.19 -6.48
CA ALA A 224 -24.13 10.83 -7.89
C ALA A 224 -22.90 10.03 -8.32
N ASP A 225 -21.95 9.71 -7.42
CA ASP A 225 -20.76 8.94 -7.80
C ASP A 225 -21.11 7.46 -8.05
N PRO A 226 -21.05 6.97 -9.32
CA PRO A 226 -21.39 5.58 -9.65
C PRO A 226 -20.40 4.57 -9.03
N ARG A 227 -19.29 5.04 -8.43
CA ARG A 227 -18.28 4.23 -7.74
C ARG A 227 -18.57 4.06 -6.25
N ARG A 228 -19.72 4.55 -5.78
CA ARG A 228 -20.15 4.37 -4.40
C ARG A 228 -20.21 2.86 -4.10
N PRO A 229 -19.44 2.34 -3.12
CA PRO A 229 -19.58 0.95 -2.75
C PRO A 229 -21.00 0.70 -2.31
N ALA A 230 -21.61 -0.35 -2.85
CA ALA A 230 -22.91 -0.80 -2.38
C ALA A 230 -22.85 -0.96 -0.86
N THR A 231 -23.87 -0.49 -0.17
CA THR A 231 -24.00 -0.69 1.28
C THR A 231 -23.84 -2.19 1.54
N PRO A 232 -22.91 -2.63 2.43
CA PRO A 232 -22.71 -4.03 2.71
C PRO A 232 -24.06 -4.63 3.10
N GLN A 233 -24.54 -5.58 2.34
CA GLN A 233 -25.71 -6.36 2.77
C GLN A 233 -25.29 -7.20 3.98
N PRO A 234 -26.08 -7.28 5.05
CA PRO A 234 -25.81 -8.17 6.15
C PRO A 234 -25.69 -9.60 5.58
N MET A 235 -24.60 -10.28 5.92
CA MET A 235 -24.42 -11.68 5.57
C MET A 235 -25.62 -12.46 6.12
N PRO A 236 -26.26 -13.33 5.33
CA PRO A 236 -27.29 -14.21 5.83
C PRO A 236 -26.69 -15.07 6.95
N GLY A 237 -27.39 -15.12 8.09
CA GLY A 237 -27.01 -15.89 9.27
C GLY A 237 -27.09 -17.42 9.05
#